data_ce671af3269a4a3a7562071b9fa6d31d
#
_entry.id   ce671af3269a4a3a7562071b9fa6d31d
#
_cell.length_a   1.000
_cell.length_b   1.000
_cell.length_c   1.000
_cell.angle_alpha   90.00
_cell.angle_beta   90.00
_cell.angle_gamma   90.00
#
_symmetry.space_group_name_H-M   'P 1'
#
loop_
_entity.id
_entity.type
_entity.pdbx_description
1 polymer ?
#
loop_
_entity_poly.entity_id
_entity_poly.type
_entity_poly.pdbx_seq_one_letter_code
_entity_poly.pdbx_strand_id
1 'polypeptide(L)'
;DEKDYIMRMIKEMVQVLFSLGFGKKYVSVELEDENKYEVSGNTLKYFFDMIDQGDINEAENLLLEDLDYTNKEEVMAAAFFYQYLSQKDDDFLRRNDYTKEEVLFGFKQLLEKSGYEDLVRLIGRIDEEER
;
A
#
# COMPACT_ATOMS: atom_id res chain seq x y z
N ASP A 1 -2.08 19.70 -0.54
CA ASP A 1 -3.02 19.53 0.56
C ASP A 1 -2.74 18.20 1.26
N GLU A 2 -3.39 17.96 2.36
CA GLU A 2 -3.12 16.78 3.21
C GLU A 2 -3.30 15.46 2.47
N LYS A 3 -4.22 15.40 1.53
CA LYS A 3 -4.51 14.19 0.75
C LYS A 3 -3.36 13.85 -0.20
N ASP A 4 -2.85 14.87 -0.89
CA ASP A 4 -1.70 14.70 -1.79
C ASP A 4 -0.45 14.35 -1.00
N TYR A 5 -0.35 14.86 0.21
CA TYR A 5 0.75 14.58 1.10
C TYR A 5 0.81 13.09 1.48
N ILE A 6 -0.33 12.49 1.86
CA ILE A 6 -0.39 11.06 2.19
C ILE A 6 -0.01 10.21 0.97
N MET A 7 -0.56 10.55 -0.19
CA MET A 7 -0.25 9.84 -1.44
C MET A 7 1.25 9.87 -1.76
N ARG A 8 1.87 11.07 -1.66
CA ARG A 8 3.30 11.22 -1.92
C ARG A 8 4.14 10.43 -0.92
N MET A 9 3.79 10.49 0.35
CA MET A 9 4.52 9.80 1.40
C MET A 9 4.50 8.29 1.18
N ILE A 10 3.34 7.73 0.89
CA ILE A 10 3.22 6.29 0.62
C ILE A 10 4.04 5.92 -0.61
N LYS A 11 3.96 6.71 -1.68
CA LYS A 11 4.74 6.47 -2.90
C LYS A 11 6.25 6.41 -2.60
N GLU A 12 6.75 7.38 -1.83
CA GLU A 12 8.17 7.41 -1.47
C GLU A 12 8.57 6.18 -0.65
N MET A 13 7.74 5.79 0.31
CA MET A 13 8.05 4.63 1.15
C MET A 13 7.97 3.32 0.37
N VAL A 14 7.06 3.22 -0.60
CA VAL A 14 6.99 2.05 -1.49
C VAL A 14 8.28 1.93 -2.30
N GLN A 15 8.82 3.04 -2.79
CA GLN A 15 10.09 3.06 -3.52
C GLN A 15 11.25 2.57 -2.64
N VAL A 16 11.30 3.04 -1.39
CA VAL A 16 12.33 2.62 -0.43
C VAL A 16 12.18 1.13 -0.13
N LEU A 17 10.97 0.69 0.18
CA LEU A 17 10.69 -0.70 0.51
C LEU A 17 11.09 -1.63 -0.64
N PHE A 18 10.74 -1.26 -1.86
CA PHE A 18 11.10 -2.05 -3.05
C PHE A 18 12.62 -2.15 -3.20
N SER A 19 13.33 -1.04 -3.03
CA SER A 19 14.80 -1.01 -3.14
C SER A 19 15.44 -1.90 -2.09
N LEU A 20 14.94 -1.86 -0.85
CA LEU A 20 15.46 -2.70 0.23
C LEU A 20 15.18 -4.18 -0.01
N GLY A 21 13.98 -4.50 -0.53
CA GLY A 21 13.57 -5.89 -0.74
C GLY A 21 14.20 -6.55 -1.94
N PHE A 22 14.43 -5.82 -3.02
CA PHE A 22 14.85 -6.40 -4.30
C PHE A 22 16.17 -5.84 -4.84
N GLY A 23 16.75 -4.84 -4.19
CA GLY A 23 18.02 -4.27 -4.63
C GLY A 23 17.94 -3.54 -5.97
N LYS A 24 16.74 -3.17 -6.40
CA LYS A 24 16.50 -2.50 -7.67
C LYS A 24 15.74 -1.20 -7.45
N LYS A 25 15.95 -0.25 -8.35
CA LYS A 25 15.19 0.99 -8.31
C LYS A 25 13.75 0.74 -8.80
N TYR A 26 12.79 1.15 -8.00
CA TYR A 26 11.38 1.11 -8.38
C TYR A 26 11.06 2.29 -9.30
N VAL A 27 10.33 2.03 -10.37
CA VAL A 27 9.87 3.09 -11.28
C VAL A 27 8.35 3.25 -11.17
N SER A 28 7.60 2.17 -11.43
CA SER A 28 6.14 2.18 -11.32
C SER A 28 5.62 0.74 -11.40
N VAL A 29 4.39 0.54 -10.96
CA VAL A 29 3.71 -0.75 -11.13
C VAL A 29 3.20 -0.81 -12.56
N GLU A 30 3.72 -1.76 -13.33
CA GLU A 30 3.31 -1.98 -14.70
C GLU A 30 2.21 -3.03 -14.77
N LEU A 31 1.54 -3.12 -15.91
CA LEU A 31 0.48 -4.08 -16.14
C LEU A 31 0.95 -5.52 -15.92
N GLU A 32 2.21 -5.82 -16.28
CA GLU A 32 2.82 -7.12 -16.06
C GLU A 32 2.90 -7.45 -14.58
N ASP A 33 3.24 -6.44 -13.75
CA ASP A 33 3.37 -6.61 -12.31
C ASP A 33 2.03 -6.92 -11.66
N GLU A 34 0.94 -6.30 -12.16
CA GLU A 34 -0.40 -6.53 -11.63
C GLU A 34 -0.83 -7.98 -11.77
N ASN A 35 -0.32 -8.69 -12.78
CA ASN A 35 -0.63 -10.10 -13.01
C ASN A 35 0.40 -11.05 -12.40
N LYS A 36 1.54 -10.52 -11.99
CA LYS A 36 2.67 -11.31 -11.48
C LYS A 36 2.66 -11.42 -9.95
N TYR A 37 2.33 -10.34 -9.26
CA TYR A 37 2.27 -10.36 -7.80
C TYR A 37 0.99 -11.03 -7.34
N GLU A 38 1.11 -11.95 -6.39
CA GLU A 38 -0.03 -12.72 -5.87
C GLU A 38 0.01 -12.80 -4.34
N VAL A 39 -1.17 -12.80 -3.74
CA VAL A 39 -1.35 -13.11 -2.32
C VAL A 39 -2.50 -14.11 -2.23
N SER A 40 -2.23 -15.28 -1.65
CA SER A 40 -3.23 -16.34 -1.45
C SER A 40 -3.96 -16.72 -2.75
N GLY A 41 -3.21 -16.77 -3.86
CA GLY A 41 -3.76 -17.15 -5.16
C GLY A 41 -4.49 -16.06 -5.92
N ASN A 42 -4.61 -14.86 -5.34
CA ASN A 42 -5.24 -13.72 -6.00
C ASN A 42 -4.18 -12.77 -6.50
N THR A 43 -4.30 -12.31 -7.75
CA THR A 43 -3.33 -11.38 -8.32
C THR A 43 -3.54 -9.97 -7.78
N LEU A 44 -2.49 -9.15 -7.88
CA LEU A 44 -2.59 -7.74 -7.53
C LEU A 44 -3.70 -7.05 -8.34
N LYS A 45 -3.83 -7.42 -9.62
CA LYS A 45 -4.91 -6.90 -10.48
C LYS A 45 -6.29 -7.21 -9.89
N TYR A 46 -6.48 -8.40 -9.35
CA TYR A 46 -7.75 -8.77 -8.73
C TYR A 46 -8.10 -7.82 -7.58
N PHE A 47 -7.12 -7.51 -6.73
CA PHE A 47 -7.32 -6.56 -5.63
C PHE A 47 -7.58 -5.15 -6.13
N PHE A 48 -6.87 -4.71 -7.17
CA PHE A 48 -7.10 -3.39 -7.77
C PHE A 48 -8.53 -3.29 -8.34
N ASP A 49 -8.99 -4.35 -9.00
CA ASP A 49 -10.35 -4.39 -9.53
C ASP A 49 -11.40 -4.30 -8.41
N MET A 50 -11.17 -4.97 -7.29
CA MET A 50 -12.05 -4.85 -6.12
C MET A 50 -12.09 -3.40 -5.60
N ILE A 51 -10.94 -2.76 -5.51
CA ILE A 51 -10.87 -1.34 -5.10
C ILE A 51 -11.69 -0.48 -6.08
N ASP A 52 -11.49 -0.66 -7.38
CA ASP A 52 -12.18 0.13 -8.39
C ASP A 52 -13.69 -0.04 -8.32
N GLN A 53 -14.17 -1.22 -7.91
CA GLN A 53 -15.58 -1.51 -7.74
C GLN A 53 -16.13 -0.98 -6.41
N GLY A 54 -15.27 -0.44 -5.54
CA GLY A 54 -15.68 0.08 -4.25
C GLY A 54 -15.65 -0.94 -3.12
N ASP A 55 -15.23 -2.17 -3.39
CA ASP A 55 -15.17 -3.24 -2.38
C ASP A 55 -13.86 -3.16 -1.59
N ILE A 56 -13.61 -2.00 -0.99
CA ILE A 56 -12.31 -1.68 -0.36
C ILE A 56 -12.06 -2.49 0.91
N ASN A 57 -13.02 -2.50 1.83
CA ASN A 57 -12.84 -3.22 3.08
C ASN A 57 -12.75 -4.72 2.85
N GLU A 58 -13.54 -5.25 1.92
CA GLU A 58 -13.47 -6.66 1.56
C GLU A 58 -12.13 -7.00 0.93
N ALA A 59 -11.62 -6.12 0.06
CA ALA A 59 -10.31 -6.32 -0.57
C ALA A 59 -9.19 -6.35 0.47
N GLU A 60 -9.21 -5.39 1.39
CA GLU A 60 -8.19 -5.33 2.45
C GLU A 60 -8.25 -6.56 3.35
N ASN A 61 -9.45 -6.97 3.75
CA ASN A 61 -9.62 -8.15 4.59
C ASN A 61 -9.09 -9.41 3.88
N LEU A 62 -9.40 -9.56 2.61
CA LEU A 62 -8.93 -10.70 1.82
C LEU A 62 -7.41 -10.69 1.69
N LEU A 63 -6.83 -9.52 1.42
CA LEU A 63 -5.38 -9.35 1.30
C LEU A 63 -4.66 -9.75 2.59
N LEU A 64 -5.16 -9.28 3.73
CA LEU A 64 -4.46 -9.44 5.01
C LEU A 64 -4.75 -10.77 5.69
N GLU A 65 -5.80 -11.48 5.30
CA GLU A 65 -6.22 -12.73 5.96
C GLU A 65 -5.10 -13.75 6.03
N ASP A 66 -4.41 -13.99 4.93
CA ASP A 66 -3.35 -14.99 4.83
C ASP A 66 -2.01 -14.40 4.39
N LEU A 67 -1.81 -13.10 4.57
CA LEU A 67 -0.59 -12.44 4.15
C LEU A 67 0.60 -12.97 4.93
N ASP A 68 1.63 -13.42 4.22
CA ASP A 68 2.90 -13.82 4.84
C ASP A 68 3.82 -12.61 4.93
N TYR A 69 3.91 -12.04 6.11
CA TYR A 69 4.71 -10.84 6.36
C TYR A 69 6.22 -11.07 6.25
N THR A 70 6.65 -12.33 6.13
CA THR A 70 8.07 -12.68 5.92
C THR A 70 8.40 -12.86 4.43
N ASN A 71 7.39 -12.92 3.58
CA ASN A 71 7.56 -13.08 2.13
C ASN A 71 7.60 -11.70 1.48
N LYS A 72 8.78 -11.32 0.97
CA LYS A 72 8.97 -9.96 0.44
C LYS A 72 8.09 -9.65 -0.77
N GLU A 73 7.75 -10.66 -1.58
CA GLU A 73 6.88 -10.44 -2.73
C GLU A 73 5.44 -10.16 -2.30
N GLU A 74 4.95 -10.89 -1.28
CA GLU A 74 3.62 -10.65 -0.73
C GLU A 74 3.55 -9.30 -0.03
N VAL A 75 4.60 -8.93 0.70
CA VAL A 75 4.68 -7.62 1.35
C VAL A 75 4.66 -6.51 0.30
N MET A 76 5.38 -6.69 -0.81
CA MET A 76 5.35 -5.71 -1.90
C MET A 76 3.97 -5.61 -2.55
N ALA A 77 3.30 -6.75 -2.76
CA ALA A 77 1.92 -6.72 -3.28
C ALA A 77 1.02 -5.90 -2.37
N ALA A 78 1.11 -6.11 -1.05
CA ALA A 78 0.33 -5.34 -0.09
C ALA A 78 0.70 -3.86 -0.11
N ALA A 79 1.99 -3.54 -0.25
CA ALA A 79 2.44 -2.14 -0.35
C ALA A 79 1.87 -1.47 -1.59
N PHE A 80 1.87 -2.16 -2.72
CA PHE A 80 1.26 -1.66 -3.96
C PHE A 80 -0.26 -1.47 -3.81
N PHE A 81 -0.91 -2.36 -3.07
CA PHE A 81 -2.34 -2.23 -2.76
C PHE A 81 -2.60 -0.90 -2.07
N TYR A 82 -1.85 -0.57 -1.02
CA TYR A 82 -2.03 0.68 -0.30
C TYR A 82 -1.65 1.90 -1.13
N GLN A 83 -0.63 1.79 -1.98
CA GLN A 83 -0.26 2.87 -2.88
C GLN A 83 -1.40 3.16 -3.87
N TYR A 84 -1.96 2.12 -4.48
CA TYR A 84 -3.08 2.26 -5.41
C TYR A 84 -4.29 2.90 -4.72
N LEU A 85 -4.58 2.42 -3.52
CA LEU A 85 -5.69 2.94 -2.71
C LEU A 85 -5.48 4.42 -2.36
N SER A 86 -4.24 4.83 -2.07
CA SER A 86 -3.91 6.21 -1.74
C SER A 86 -4.14 7.18 -2.89
N GLN A 87 -4.22 6.68 -4.12
CA GLN A 87 -4.44 7.48 -5.31
C GLN A 87 -5.92 7.79 -5.57
N LYS A 88 -6.83 7.10 -4.89
CA LYS A 88 -8.26 7.35 -5.00
C LYS A 88 -8.60 8.65 -4.27
N ASP A 89 -9.58 9.39 -4.79
CA ASP A 89 -9.97 10.63 -4.15
C ASP A 89 -10.80 10.38 -2.87
N ASP A 90 -10.91 11.41 -2.04
CA ASP A 90 -11.61 11.33 -0.77
C ASP A 90 -13.07 10.91 -0.90
N ASP A 91 -13.76 11.45 -1.90
CA ASP A 91 -15.18 11.17 -2.08
C ASP A 91 -15.40 9.70 -2.42
N PHE A 92 -14.54 9.15 -3.29
CA PHE A 92 -14.59 7.73 -3.62
C PHE A 92 -14.39 6.87 -2.38
N LEU A 93 -13.37 7.19 -1.59
CA LEU A 93 -13.07 6.42 -0.38
C LEU A 93 -14.24 6.48 0.61
N ARG A 94 -14.76 7.68 0.90
CA ARG A 94 -15.86 7.86 1.84
C ARG A 94 -17.12 7.13 1.41
N ARG A 95 -17.44 7.17 0.12
CA ARG A 95 -18.62 6.45 -0.39
C ARG A 95 -18.50 4.95 -0.17
N ASN A 96 -17.30 4.45 0.04
CA ASN A 96 -17.04 3.03 0.24
C ASN A 96 -16.49 2.73 1.64
N ASP A 97 -16.87 3.58 2.60
CA ASP A 97 -16.58 3.40 4.03
C ASP A 97 -15.07 3.32 4.33
N TYR A 98 -14.30 4.21 3.71
CA TYR A 98 -12.85 4.23 3.88
C TYR A 98 -12.34 5.67 3.89
N THR A 99 -11.11 5.89 4.41
CA THR A 99 -10.51 7.24 4.48
C THR A 99 -9.03 7.19 4.11
N LYS A 100 -8.45 8.34 3.79
CA LYS A 100 -7.00 8.46 3.55
C LYS A 100 -6.19 8.10 4.80
N GLU A 101 -6.69 8.46 5.96
CA GLU A 101 -6.05 8.14 7.23
C GLU A 101 -5.99 6.63 7.44
N GLU A 102 -7.04 5.92 7.04
CA GLU A 102 -7.05 4.45 7.11
C GLU A 102 -6.06 3.83 6.15
N VAL A 103 -5.87 4.43 4.96
CA VAL A 103 -4.84 3.98 4.02
C VAL A 103 -3.48 4.05 4.68
N LEU A 104 -3.16 5.20 5.27
CA LEU A 104 -1.88 5.41 5.94
C LEU A 104 -1.70 4.47 7.13
N PHE A 105 -2.75 4.28 7.91
CA PHE A 105 -2.71 3.36 9.05
C PHE A 105 -2.41 1.93 8.61
N GLY A 106 -3.12 1.45 7.57
CA GLY A 106 -2.91 0.10 7.04
C GLY A 106 -1.50 -0.08 6.51
N PHE A 107 -0.99 0.91 5.80
CA PHE A 107 0.37 0.87 5.28
C PHE A 107 1.42 0.82 6.40
N LYS A 108 1.25 1.64 7.44
CA LYS A 108 2.14 1.62 8.60
C LYS A 108 2.12 0.26 9.30
N GLN A 109 0.93 -0.33 9.48
CA GLN A 109 0.80 -1.65 10.08
C GLN A 109 1.54 -2.71 9.25
N LEU A 110 1.44 -2.63 7.93
CA LEU A 110 2.16 -3.52 7.04
C LEU A 110 3.66 -3.44 7.27
N LEU A 111 4.20 -2.23 7.35
CA LEU A 111 5.63 -2.02 7.58
C LEU A 111 6.07 -2.58 8.94
N GLU A 112 5.30 -2.30 10.00
CA GLU A 112 5.63 -2.80 11.34
C GLU A 112 5.63 -4.31 11.39
N LYS A 113 4.60 -4.95 10.86
CA LYS A 113 4.45 -6.41 10.91
C LYS A 113 5.46 -7.13 10.05
N SER A 114 5.99 -6.48 9.02
CA SER A 114 6.99 -7.07 8.13
C SER A 114 8.43 -6.73 8.53
N GLY A 115 8.63 -6.08 9.68
CA GLY A 115 9.97 -5.81 10.19
C GLY A 115 10.59 -4.50 9.72
N TYR A 116 9.79 -3.61 9.14
CA TYR A 116 10.26 -2.33 8.63
C TYR A 116 9.80 -1.16 9.51
N GLU A 117 9.78 -1.36 10.82
CA GLU A 117 9.35 -0.33 11.76
C GLU A 117 10.22 0.93 11.69
N ASP A 118 11.48 0.80 11.23
CA ASP A 118 12.34 1.97 11.04
C ASP A 118 11.78 2.90 9.96
N LEU A 119 11.13 2.35 8.94
CA LEU A 119 10.48 3.15 7.91
C LEU A 119 9.25 3.86 8.47
N VAL A 120 8.56 3.26 9.43
CA VAL A 120 7.43 3.91 10.10
C VAL A 120 7.90 5.16 10.84
N ARG A 121 9.05 5.09 11.52
CA ARG A 121 9.64 6.25 12.19
C ARG A 121 10.02 7.33 11.18
N LEU A 122 10.55 6.94 10.03
CA LEU A 122 10.88 7.88 8.95
C LEU A 122 9.64 8.59 8.44
N ILE A 123 8.53 7.87 8.27
CA ILE A 123 7.23 8.46 7.90
C ILE A 123 6.83 9.52 8.92
N GLY A 124 6.95 9.23 10.20
CA GLY A 124 6.62 10.17 11.27
C GLY A 124 7.45 11.45 11.19
N ARG A 125 8.74 11.33 10.86
CA ARG A 125 9.63 12.49 10.73
C ARG A 125 9.25 13.34 9.52
N ILE A 126 8.93 12.72 8.41
CA ILE A 126 8.47 13.42 7.20
C ILE A 126 7.18 14.15 7.50
N ASP A 127 6.25 13.52 8.22
CA ASP A 127 4.98 14.11 8.61
C ASP A 127 5.20 15.38 9.43
N GLU A 128 6.12 15.36 10.39
CA GLU A 128 6.46 16.52 11.22
C GLU A 128 7.03 17.66 10.38
N GLU A 129 7.92 17.35 9.45
CA GLU A 129 8.56 18.35 8.59
C GLU A 129 7.57 19.03 7.63
N GLU A 130 6.59 18.27 7.13
CA GLU A 130 5.59 18.78 6.18
C GLU A 130 4.52 19.64 6.88
N ARG A 131 4.39 19.53 8.19
CA ARG A 131 3.43 20.32 8.96
C ARG A 131 4.03 21.64 9.40
#